data_42947388245b001b50a8fca3cc860c67
#
_entry.id   42947388245b001b50a8fca3cc860c67
#
_cell.length_a   1.000
_cell.length_b   1.000
_cell.length_c   1.000
_cell.angle_alpha   90.00
_cell.angle_beta   90.00
_cell.angle_gamma   90.00
#
_symmetry.space_group_name_H-M   'P 1'
#
loop_
_entity.id
_entity.type
_entity.pdbx_description
1 polymer ?
#
loop_
_entity_poly.entity_id
_entity_poly.type
_entity_poly.pdbx_seq_one_letter_code
_entity_poly.pdbx_strand_id
1 'polypeptide(L)'
;MEKSCGILAYRWKGSELQVLLGKNGGPYSNDYSWNIPKGHVEGDEGEIPCAIREFEEETGLKVPENPELSSLGSSKTYSGKKTVFIFALPHDYNPNGDDVEIHSNTFTMEYPRNSGKFIEAVELESAKYIEIHEALELIFPYQKVFLQNLHKDLTGTCI
;
A
#
# COMPACT_ATOMS: atom_id res chain seq x y z
N MET A 1 14.60 3.80 -15.35
CA MET A 1 14.26 3.53 -13.94
C MET A 1 12.83 3.02 -13.84
N GLU A 2 12.62 1.96 -13.13
CA GLU A 2 11.29 1.41 -12.94
C GLU A 2 10.45 2.29 -12.01
N LYS A 3 9.16 2.42 -12.32
CA LYS A 3 8.20 3.16 -11.51
C LYS A 3 7.13 2.22 -11.01
N SER A 4 6.76 2.40 -9.74
CA SER A 4 5.58 1.80 -9.14
C SER A 4 4.70 2.90 -8.56
N CYS A 5 3.40 2.68 -8.57
CA CYS A 5 2.45 3.64 -8.04
C CYS A 5 1.45 2.92 -7.15
N GLY A 6 0.97 3.60 -6.13
CA GLY A 6 0.03 3.01 -5.20
C GLY A 6 -0.84 4.05 -4.49
N ILE A 7 -1.77 3.54 -3.70
CA ILE A 7 -2.73 4.36 -2.96
C ILE A 7 -2.64 4.06 -1.48
N LEU A 8 -2.53 5.12 -0.68
CA LEU A 8 -2.65 5.08 0.76
C LEU A 8 -4.02 5.62 1.13
N ALA A 9 -4.97 4.72 1.39
CA ALA A 9 -6.28 5.11 1.90
C ALA A 9 -6.15 5.46 3.37
N TYR A 10 -6.86 6.48 3.82
CA TYR A 10 -6.85 6.89 5.21
C TYR A 10 -8.22 7.32 5.69
N ARG A 11 -8.39 7.33 7.00
CA ARG A 11 -9.62 7.78 7.65
C ARG A 11 -9.30 8.38 9.01
N TRP A 12 -10.24 9.13 9.54
CA TRP A 12 -10.22 9.58 10.93
C TRP A 12 -11.19 8.74 11.73
N LYS A 13 -10.74 8.19 12.85
CA LYS A 13 -11.59 7.52 13.83
C LYS A 13 -11.53 8.37 15.11
N GLY A 14 -12.50 9.25 15.26
CA GLY A 14 -12.40 10.31 16.26
C GLY A 14 -11.23 11.23 15.93
N SER A 15 -10.29 11.38 16.85
CA SER A 15 -9.07 12.16 16.67
C SER A 15 -7.89 11.33 16.16
N GLU A 16 -8.11 10.03 15.93
CA GLU A 16 -7.05 9.10 15.51
C GLU A 16 -7.00 9.00 13.98
N LEU A 17 -5.83 9.33 13.43
CA LEU A 17 -5.58 9.16 12.00
C LEU A 17 -5.14 7.71 11.74
N GLN A 18 -5.88 7.03 10.88
CA GLN A 18 -5.60 5.64 10.51
C GLN A 18 -5.34 5.51 9.02
N VAL A 19 -4.42 4.63 8.67
CA VAL A 19 -4.06 4.33 7.27
C VAL A 19 -4.31 2.86 6.97
N LEU A 20 -4.76 2.59 5.74
CA LEU A 20 -5.01 1.23 5.28
C LEU A 20 -3.73 0.64 4.71
N LEU A 21 -3.20 -0.36 5.41
CA LEU A 21 -2.02 -1.09 4.96
C LEU A 21 -2.39 -2.53 4.62
N GLY A 22 -1.67 -3.09 3.65
CA GLY A 22 -1.78 -4.48 3.28
C GLY A 22 -0.59 -5.27 3.81
N LYS A 23 -0.84 -6.52 4.17
CA LYS A 23 0.21 -7.45 4.57
C LYS A 23 0.53 -8.36 3.40
N ASN A 24 1.81 -8.42 3.01
CA ASN A 24 2.25 -9.28 1.92
C ASN A 24 1.86 -10.73 2.19
N GLY A 25 1.39 -11.40 1.14
CA GLY A 25 1.09 -12.83 1.18
C GLY A 25 2.32 -13.68 0.91
N GLY A 26 2.10 -15.01 0.95
CA GLY A 26 3.12 -15.98 0.67
C GLY A 26 3.84 -16.50 1.92
N PRO A 27 4.68 -17.53 1.73
CA PRO A 27 5.29 -18.25 2.86
C PRO A 27 6.34 -17.45 3.64
N TYR A 28 6.85 -16.34 3.06
CA TYR A 28 7.84 -15.49 3.75
C TYR A 28 7.21 -14.30 4.47
N SER A 29 5.87 -14.20 4.49
CA SER A 29 5.15 -13.15 5.20
C SER A 29 5.35 -13.27 6.72
N ASN A 30 5.47 -12.12 7.39
CA ASN A 30 5.59 -12.04 8.84
C ASN A 30 4.97 -10.73 9.36
N ASP A 31 5.07 -10.46 10.65
CA ASP A 31 4.44 -9.29 11.28
C ASP A 31 5.01 -7.93 10.81
N TYR A 32 6.11 -7.94 10.08
CA TYR A 32 6.74 -6.75 9.52
C TYR A 32 6.59 -6.65 8.00
N SER A 33 5.68 -7.43 7.42
CA SER A 33 5.42 -7.46 5.96
C SER A 33 4.30 -6.50 5.54
N TRP A 34 4.12 -5.40 6.27
CA TRP A 34 3.08 -4.40 5.99
C TRP A 34 3.58 -3.36 5.00
N ASN A 35 2.73 -3.00 4.06
CA ASN A 35 3.07 -2.01 3.03
C ASN A 35 1.83 -1.36 2.43
N ILE A 36 2.07 -0.33 1.62
CA ILE A 36 1.04 0.35 0.86
C ILE A 36 0.79 -0.46 -0.43
N PRO A 37 -0.48 -0.77 -0.78
CA PRO A 37 -0.79 -1.44 -2.04
C PRO A 37 -0.27 -0.64 -3.23
N LYS A 38 0.56 -1.27 -4.06
CA LYS A 38 1.24 -0.62 -5.19
C LYS A 38 1.71 -1.63 -6.20
N GLY A 39 2.04 -1.17 -7.39
CA GLY A 39 2.63 -2.01 -8.40
C GLY A 39 3.18 -1.22 -9.59
N HIS A 40 3.71 -1.94 -10.56
CA HIS A 40 4.44 -1.37 -11.67
C HIS A 40 3.57 -0.62 -12.66
N VAL A 41 4.08 0.51 -13.15
CA VAL A 41 3.51 1.21 -14.29
C VAL A 41 3.61 0.31 -15.53
N GLU A 42 2.53 0.14 -16.26
CA GLU A 42 2.49 -0.63 -17.50
C GLU A 42 2.45 0.29 -18.70
N GLY A 43 3.36 0.09 -19.65
CA GLY A 43 3.40 0.85 -20.90
C GLY A 43 3.42 2.37 -20.68
N ASP A 44 2.50 3.06 -21.31
CA ASP A 44 2.36 4.53 -21.25
C ASP A 44 1.38 4.98 -20.16
N GLU A 45 1.03 4.11 -19.25
CA GLU A 45 0.10 4.39 -18.17
C GLU A 45 0.62 5.55 -17.30
N GLY A 46 -0.26 6.49 -16.97
CA GLY A 46 0.06 7.55 -16.02
C GLY A 46 0.15 7.04 -14.60
N GLU A 47 0.71 7.84 -13.70
CA GLU A 47 0.92 7.44 -12.30
C GLU A 47 -0.40 7.23 -11.56
N ILE A 48 -1.37 8.13 -11.71
CA ILE A 48 -2.66 7.98 -11.05
C ILE A 48 -3.45 6.78 -11.56
N PRO A 49 -3.62 6.59 -12.89
CA PRO A 49 -4.26 5.37 -13.41
C PRO A 49 -3.58 4.09 -12.93
N CYS A 50 -2.25 4.06 -12.89
CA CYS A 50 -1.50 2.93 -12.35
C CYS A 50 -1.82 2.68 -10.88
N ALA A 51 -1.80 3.74 -10.07
CA ALA A 51 -2.08 3.64 -8.64
C ALA A 51 -3.48 3.06 -8.39
N ILE A 52 -4.48 3.53 -9.13
CA ILE A 52 -5.86 3.06 -9.03
C ILE A 52 -5.93 1.58 -9.44
N ARG A 53 -5.35 1.24 -10.58
CA ARG A 53 -5.37 -0.15 -11.10
C ARG A 53 -4.72 -1.12 -10.12
N GLU A 54 -3.52 -0.79 -9.64
CA GLU A 54 -2.79 -1.67 -8.72
C GLU A 54 -3.51 -1.81 -7.37
N PHE A 55 -4.08 -0.72 -6.86
CA PHE A 55 -4.86 -0.78 -5.62
C PHE A 55 -6.05 -1.74 -5.78
N GLU A 56 -6.78 -1.62 -6.89
CA GLU A 56 -7.94 -2.48 -7.16
C GLU A 56 -7.55 -3.94 -7.39
N GLU A 57 -6.44 -4.19 -8.08
CA GLU A 57 -5.94 -5.55 -8.31
C GLU A 57 -5.47 -6.22 -7.02
N GLU A 58 -4.74 -5.50 -6.17
CA GLU A 58 -4.18 -6.09 -4.95
C GLU A 58 -5.19 -6.23 -3.82
N THR A 59 -6.21 -5.40 -3.79
CA THR A 59 -7.18 -5.41 -2.68
C THR A 59 -8.57 -5.90 -3.09
N GLY A 60 -8.93 -5.81 -4.36
CA GLY A 60 -10.30 -6.03 -4.82
C GLY A 60 -11.26 -4.91 -4.46
N LEU A 61 -10.78 -3.88 -3.76
CA LEU A 61 -11.59 -2.72 -3.40
C LEU A 61 -11.66 -1.75 -4.58
N LYS A 62 -12.75 -0.99 -4.66
CA LYS A 62 -12.93 0.00 -5.72
C LYS A 62 -12.60 1.39 -5.24
N VAL A 63 -11.82 2.12 -6.05
CA VAL A 63 -11.59 3.54 -5.83
C VAL A 63 -12.85 4.28 -6.26
N PRO A 64 -13.37 5.21 -5.42
CA PRO A 64 -14.56 5.98 -5.78
C PRO A 64 -14.40 6.75 -7.10
N GLU A 65 -15.51 7.04 -7.76
CA GLU A 65 -15.49 7.94 -8.93
C GLU A 65 -15.06 9.34 -8.50
N ASN A 66 -14.28 10.01 -9.36
CA ASN A 66 -13.73 11.34 -9.07
C ASN A 66 -13.03 11.40 -7.70
N PRO A 67 -12.06 10.52 -7.46
CA PRO A 67 -11.43 10.46 -6.14
C PRO A 67 -10.60 11.71 -5.84
N GLU A 68 -10.61 12.13 -4.57
CA GLU A 68 -9.77 13.23 -4.10
C GLU A 68 -8.36 12.73 -3.79
N LEU A 69 -7.60 12.41 -4.82
CA LEU A 69 -6.24 11.92 -4.66
C LEU A 69 -5.26 13.09 -4.52
N SER A 70 -4.36 12.98 -3.54
CA SER A 70 -3.27 13.94 -3.36
C SER A 70 -1.93 13.22 -3.34
N SER A 71 -0.92 13.79 -4.00
CA SER A 71 0.40 13.19 -4.05
C SER A 71 1.09 13.24 -2.68
N LEU A 72 1.65 12.12 -2.27
CA LEU A 72 2.51 12.04 -1.09
C LEU A 72 3.99 12.01 -1.46
N GLY A 73 4.31 12.28 -2.74
CA GLY A 73 5.69 12.31 -3.20
C GLY A 73 6.17 10.95 -3.69
N SER A 74 7.48 10.80 -3.68
CA SER A 74 8.12 9.57 -4.14
C SER A 74 9.23 9.14 -3.19
N SER A 75 9.58 7.86 -3.28
CA SER A 75 10.67 7.26 -2.52
C SER A 75 11.32 6.18 -3.36
N LYS A 76 12.61 5.95 -3.12
CA LYS A 76 13.33 4.87 -3.81
C LYS A 76 13.38 3.63 -2.94
N THR A 77 13.26 2.47 -3.57
CA THR A 77 13.47 1.20 -2.89
C THR A 77 14.94 1.07 -2.46
N TYR A 78 15.23 0.09 -1.61
CA TYR A 78 16.59 -0.10 -1.07
C TYR A 78 17.67 -0.24 -2.13
N SER A 79 17.36 -0.90 -3.26
CA SER A 79 18.30 -1.06 -4.35
C SER A 79 18.51 0.23 -5.15
N GLY A 80 17.64 1.23 -4.95
CA GLY A 80 17.64 2.45 -5.76
C GLY A 80 17.18 2.26 -7.20
N LYS A 81 16.77 1.06 -7.58
CA LYS A 81 16.37 0.72 -8.95
C LYS A 81 14.94 1.09 -9.28
N LYS A 82 14.12 1.28 -8.28
CA LYS A 82 12.68 1.54 -8.44
C LYS A 82 12.30 2.80 -7.68
N THR A 83 11.49 3.65 -8.31
CA THR A 83 10.89 4.82 -7.66
C THR A 83 9.41 4.54 -7.45
N VAL A 84 8.94 4.79 -6.23
CA VAL A 84 7.56 4.55 -5.83
C VAL A 84 6.86 5.88 -5.61
N PHE A 85 5.68 6.04 -6.22
CA PHE A 85 4.82 7.22 -6.10
C PHE A 85 3.53 6.80 -5.41
N ILE A 86 3.17 7.50 -4.33
CA ILE A 86 1.98 7.17 -3.55
C ILE A 86 1.02 8.36 -3.53
N PHE A 87 -0.27 8.05 -3.65
CA PHE A 87 -1.35 9.03 -3.59
C PHE A 87 -2.24 8.73 -2.41
N ALA A 88 -2.60 9.76 -1.66
CA ALA A 88 -3.50 9.64 -0.51
C ALA A 88 -4.95 9.66 -0.98
N LEU A 89 -5.77 8.79 -0.40
CA LEU A 89 -7.20 8.70 -0.67
C LEU A 89 -7.99 8.75 0.62
N PRO A 90 -8.77 9.81 0.88
CA PRO A 90 -9.67 9.84 2.04
C PRO A 90 -10.88 8.96 1.77
N HIS A 91 -10.87 7.75 2.32
CA HIS A 91 -12.00 6.82 2.15
C HIS A 91 -11.96 5.76 3.26
N ASP A 92 -13.13 5.47 3.82
CA ASP A 92 -13.28 4.45 4.85
C ASP A 92 -13.95 3.22 4.25
N TYR A 93 -13.19 2.15 4.10
CA TYR A 93 -13.65 0.88 3.52
C TYR A 93 -14.35 -0.03 4.54
N ASN A 94 -14.30 0.29 5.82
CA ASN A 94 -15.00 -0.48 6.85
C ASN A 94 -15.35 0.40 8.06
N PRO A 95 -16.49 1.09 8.03
CA PRO A 95 -16.88 1.94 9.18
C PRO A 95 -17.11 1.18 10.48
N ASN A 96 -17.28 -0.14 10.41
CA ASN A 96 -17.63 -0.98 11.56
C ASN A 96 -16.42 -1.67 12.20
N GLY A 97 -15.23 -1.50 11.68
CA GLY A 97 -14.05 -2.16 12.22
C GLY A 97 -12.76 -1.73 11.54
N ASP A 98 -11.66 -2.33 11.96
CA ASP A 98 -10.33 -2.02 11.41
C ASP A 98 -9.93 -2.97 10.28
N ASP A 99 -10.36 -4.22 10.33
CA ASP A 99 -10.05 -5.20 9.29
C ASP A 99 -10.86 -4.93 8.04
N VAL A 100 -10.21 -5.01 6.88
CA VAL A 100 -10.86 -4.82 5.59
C VAL A 100 -10.75 -6.11 4.79
N GLU A 101 -11.90 -6.64 4.38
CA GLU A 101 -11.93 -7.82 3.51
C GLU A 101 -11.38 -7.45 2.15
N ILE A 102 -10.42 -8.23 1.66
CA ILE A 102 -9.77 -8.00 0.37
C ILE A 102 -9.77 -9.26 -0.48
N HIS A 103 -9.61 -9.06 -1.79
CA HIS A 103 -9.48 -10.14 -2.78
C HIS A 103 -8.31 -9.78 -3.68
N SER A 104 -7.12 -10.25 -3.29
CA SER A 104 -5.87 -9.92 -3.97
C SER A 104 -5.66 -10.79 -5.21
N ASN A 105 -5.00 -10.21 -6.22
CA ASN A 105 -4.43 -11.00 -7.30
C ASN A 105 -3.31 -11.89 -6.77
N THR A 106 -2.89 -12.85 -7.60
CA THR A 106 -1.84 -13.81 -7.24
C THR A 106 -0.58 -13.60 -8.09
N PHE A 107 0.51 -14.17 -7.61
CA PHE A 107 1.76 -14.22 -8.35
C PHE A 107 2.41 -15.59 -8.15
N THR A 108 3.28 -15.97 -9.08
CA THR A 108 4.02 -17.24 -9.01
C THR A 108 5.38 -16.99 -8.39
N MET A 109 5.74 -17.81 -7.40
CA MET A 109 7.05 -17.71 -6.76
C MET A 109 7.68 -19.09 -6.54
N GLU A 110 8.99 -19.13 -6.50
CA GLU A 110 9.72 -20.33 -6.15
C GLU A 110 9.70 -20.55 -4.65
N TYR A 111 9.29 -21.75 -4.23
CA TYR A 111 9.26 -22.11 -2.81
C TYR A 111 9.45 -23.63 -2.64
N PRO A 112 10.39 -24.04 -1.81
CA PRO A 112 11.42 -23.24 -1.14
C PRO A 112 12.38 -22.58 -2.13
N ARG A 113 13.09 -21.57 -1.67
CA ARG A 113 14.07 -20.85 -2.51
C ARG A 113 15.10 -21.82 -3.10
N ASN A 114 15.38 -21.67 -4.39
CA ASN A 114 16.32 -22.49 -5.16
C ASN A 114 15.95 -23.98 -5.23
N SER A 115 14.67 -24.33 -5.05
CA SER A 115 14.20 -25.71 -5.11
C SER A 115 13.77 -26.15 -6.50
N GLY A 116 13.53 -25.21 -7.40
CA GLY A 116 12.92 -25.47 -8.70
C GLY A 116 11.42 -25.74 -8.63
N LYS A 117 10.81 -25.58 -7.46
CA LYS A 117 9.38 -25.77 -7.23
C LYS A 117 8.69 -24.41 -7.12
N PHE A 118 7.52 -24.27 -7.78
CA PHE A 118 6.81 -23.00 -7.85
C PHE A 118 5.42 -23.15 -7.25
N ILE A 119 5.00 -22.11 -6.53
CA ILE A 119 3.66 -22.02 -5.95
C ILE A 119 3.01 -20.71 -6.36
N GLU A 120 1.68 -20.65 -6.30
CA GLU A 120 0.96 -19.40 -6.41
C GLU A 120 0.70 -18.85 -5.01
N ALA A 121 0.92 -17.56 -4.85
CA ALA A 121 0.67 -16.84 -3.61
C ALA A 121 -0.12 -15.57 -3.90
N VAL A 122 -0.89 -15.08 -2.92
CA VAL A 122 -1.57 -13.79 -3.05
C VAL A 122 -0.58 -12.66 -2.82
N GLU A 123 -0.74 -11.55 -3.55
CA GLU A 123 0.09 -10.36 -3.33
C GLU A 123 -0.11 -9.80 -1.93
N LEU A 124 -1.38 -9.68 -1.49
CA LEU A 124 -1.73 -9.28 -0.14
C LEU A 124 -2.62 -10.35 0.49
N GLU A 125 -2.29 -10.79 1.68
CA GLU A 125 -3.11 -11.78 2.42
C GLU A 125 -4.16 -11.14 3.31
N SER A 126 -3.94 -9.89 3.74
CA SER A 126 -4.88 -9.17 4.59
C SER A 126 -4.65 -7.67 4.48
N ALA A 127 -5.61 -6.89 4.94
CA ALA A 127 -5.51 -5.44 5.02
C ALA A 127 -6.26 -4.94 6.25
N LYS A 128 -5.76 -3.89 6.87
CA LYS A 128 -6.45 -3.25 7.99
C LYS A 128 -6.05 -1.79 8.12
N TYR A 129 -6.92 -1.02 8.76
CA TYR A 129 -6.61 0.32 9.19
C TYR A 129 -5.76 0.27 10.45
N ILE A 130 -4.67 1.00 10.46
CA ILE A 130 -3.69 1.03 11.55
C ILE A 130 -3.46 2.49 11.92
N GLU A 131 -3.42 2.80 13.21
CA GLU A 131 -3.09 4.14 13.67
C GLU A 131 -1.71 4.54 13.15
N ILE A 132 -1.57 5.79 12.71
CA ILE A 132 -0.41 6.18 11.89
C ILE A 132 0.94 6.01 12.59
N HIS A 133 1.02 6.21 13.91
CA HIS A 133 2.28 6.01 14.64
C HIS A 133 2.65 4.53 14.74
N GLU A 134 1.66 3.67 14.97
CA GLU A 134 1.86 2.22 14.93
C GLU A 134 2.25 1.77 13.51
N ALA A 135 1.60 2.34 12.51
CA ALA A 135 1.89 2.03 11.11
C ALA A 135 3.34 2.35 10.74
N LEU A 136 3.90 3.44 11.28
CA LEU A 136 5.31 3.80 11.06
C LEU A 136 6.28 2.73 11.57
N GLU A 137 5.90 1.98 12.60
CA GLU A 137 6.74 0.92 13.14
C GLU A 137 6.64 -0.40 12.36
N LEU A 138 5.53 -0.59 11.64
CA LEU A 138 5.24 -1.84 10.93
C LEU A 138 5.59 -1.80 9.45
N ILE A 139 5.54 -0.62 8.84
CA ILE A 139 5.70 -0.46 7.39
C ILE A 139 7.17 -0.60 6.97
N PHE A 140 7.40 -1.05 5.75
CA PHE A 140 8.75 -1.07 5.18
C PHE A 140 9.41 0.31 5.29
N PRO A 141 10.65 0.40 5.79
CA PRO A 141 11.29 1.68 6.08
C PRO A 141 11.30 2.69 4.93
N TYR A 142 11.48 2.26 3.67
CA TYR A 142 11.49 3.20 2.55
C TYR A 142 10.11 3.84 2.30
N GLN A 143 9.04 3.28 2.86
CA GLN A 143 7.67 3.80 2.71
C GLN A 143 7.27 4.74 3.84
N LYS A 144 8.07 4.86 4.90
CA LYS A 144 7.74 5.73 6.04
C LYS A 144 7.51 7.18 5.65
N VAL A 145 8.23 7.66 4.65
CA VAL A 145 8.10 9.04 4.17
C VAL A 145 6.68 9.37 3.73
N PHE A 146 5.95 8.40 3.18
CA PHE A 146 4.57 8.63 2.74
C PHE A 146 3.63 8.87 3.92
N LEU A 147 3.80 8.11 5.01
CA LEU A 147 3.03 8.32 6.24
C LEU A 147 3.37 9.67 6.87
N GLN A 148 4.64 10.03 6.89
CA GLN A 148 5.11 11.30 7.41
C GLN A 148 4.54 12.48 6.61
N ASN A 149 4.54 12.37 5.29
CA ASN A 149 3.98 13.40 4.41
C ASN A 149 2.47 13.54 4.61
N LEU A 150 1.76 12.43 4.73
CA LEU A 150 0.31 12.46 4.99
C LEU A 150 0.01 13.16 6.32
N HIS A 151 0.70 12.78 7.37
CA HIS A 151 0.51 13.38 8.69
C HIS A 151 0.74 14.89 8.66
N LYS A 152 1.83 15.32 8.02
CA LYS A 152 2.15 16.73 7.90
C LYS A 152 1.11 17.49 7.08
N ASP A 153 0.65 16.90 5.96
CA ASP A 153 -0.35 17.54 5.10
C ASP A 153 -1.69 17.73 5.84
N LEU A 154 -2.07 16.77 6.69
CA LEU A 154 -3.35 16.82 7.38
C LEU A 154 -3.32 17.57 8.71
N THR A 155 -2.20 17.56 9.42
CA THR A 155 -2.10 18.14 10.77
C THR A 155 -1.14 19.31 10.89
N GLY A 156 -0.25 19.49 9.92
CA GLY A 156 0.83 20.48 9.97
C GLY A 156 1.99 20.08 10.86
N THR A 157 1.96 18.88 11.44
CA THR A 157 2.98 18.41 12.41
C THR A 157 3.79 17.26 11.83
N CYS A 158 5.11 17.32 12.03
CA CYS A 158 6.02 16.23 11.62
C CYS A 158 6.01 15.09 12.64
N ILE A 159 6.17 13.87 12.14
CA ILE A 159 6.32 12.67 12.96
C ILE A 159 7.53 11.85 12.55
#